data_a4a6f248cd6c0f0b3ae5b91a0173f866
#
_entry.id   a4a6f248cd6c0f0b3ae5b91a0173f866
#
_cell.length_a   1.000
_cell.length_b   1.000
_cell.length_c   1.000
_cell.angle_alpha   90.00
_cell.angle_beta   90.00
_cell.angle_gamma   90.00
#
_symmetry.space_group_name_H-M   'P 1'
#
loop_
_entity.id
_entity.type
_entity.pdbx_description
1 polymer ?
#
loop_
_entity_poly.entity_id
_entity_poly.type
_entity_poly.pdbx_seq_one_letter_code
_entity_poly.pdbx_strand_id
1 'polypeptide(L)'
;MLPGYVLAAEGTQIHVAAWPGREPAAAPPSPNPLWPRQLLLSRAFASQAACYVIAVGGVRLHSDTPDRYKELSTFEHTGDSTIIDPRGEIIAGPAQGEAILIAEGSRQAVLAAKAVSDIGGHYSRPDLLRLIVDRNPQPRIAERGIAPDMDIQASEVSSPAP
;
A
#
# COMPACT_ATOMS: atom_id res chain seq x y z
N MET A 1 1.46 -8.64 0.34
CA MET A 1 1.86 -7.81 1.52
C MET A 1 3.38 -7.68 1.70
N LEU A 2 4.22 -8.49 1.07
CA LEU A 2 5.69 -8.39 1.18
C LEU A 2 6.26 -6.99 0.84
N PRO A 3 5.80 -6.28 -0.23
CA PRO A 3 6.27 -4.92 -0.48
C PRO A 3 5.97 -3.93 0.65
N GLY A 4 4.82 -4.10 1.32
CA GLY A 4 4.47 -3.28 2.48
C GLY A 4 5.42 -3.50 3.67
N TYR A 5 5.89 -4.73 3.89
CA TYR A 5 6.90 -5.02 4.91
C TYR A 5 8.23 -4.32 4.61
N VAL A 6 8.66 -4.29 3.33
CA VAL A 6 9.87 -3.55 2.94
C VAL A 6 9.75 -2.08 3.31
N LEU A 7 8.62 -1.44 2.95
CA LEU A 7 8.37 -0.04 3.28
C LEU A 7 8.39 0.22 4.80
N ALA A 8 7.78 -0.66 5.58
CA ALA A 8 7.78 -0.55 7.04
C ALA A 8 9.21 -0.69 7.61
N ALA A 9 9.98 -1.67 7.14
CA ALA A 9 11.36 -1.91 7.56
C ALA A 9 12.32 -0.78 7.16
N GLU A 10 12.03 -0.07 6.06
CA GLU A 10 12.76 1.12 5.62
C GLU A 10 12.36 2.40 6.37
N GLY A 11 11.43 2.30 7.30
CA GLY A 11 11.05 3.42 8.17
C GLY A 11 10.07 4.40 7.54
N THR A 12 9.20 3.95 6.64
CA THR A 12 8.14 4.79 6.05
C THR A 12 7.36 5.49 7.14
N GLN A 13 7.20 6.81 7.02
CA GLN A 13 6.41 7.65 7.93
C GLN A 13 5.09 8.10 7.29
N ILE A 14 5.08 8.26 5.97
CA ILE A 14 3.90 8.61 5.18
C ILE A 14 3.87 7.68 3.96
N HIS A 15 2.75 7.05 3.72
CA HIS A 15 2.49 6.20 2.57
C HIS A 15 1.31 6.74 1.76
N VAL A 16 1.43 6.81 0.44
CA VAL A 16 0.33 7.17 -0.44
C VAL A 16 -0.20 5.90 -1.09
N ALA A 17 -1.46 5.57 -0.81
CA ALA A 17 -2.17 4.44 -1.40
C ALA A 17 -3.17 4.96 -2.43
N ALA A 18 -2.87 4.79 -3.72
CA ALA A 18 -3.76 5.20 -4.81
C ALA A 18 -4.69 4.05 -5.19
N TRP A 19 -5.99 4.31 -5.14
CA TRP A 19 -7.05 3.36 -5.43
C TRP A 19 -8.01 3.91 -6.50
N PRO A 20 -8.77 3.05 -7.19
CA PRO A 20 -9.78 3.51 -8.15
C PRO A 20 -10.84 4.45 -7.55
N GLY A 21 -11.10 4.34 -6.26
CA GLY A 21 -12.15 5.09 -5.59
C GLY A 21 -13.41 4.26 -5.34
N ARG A 22 -14.40 4.87 -4.69
CA ARG A 22 -15.65 4.21 -4.33
C ARG A 22 -16.63 4.21 -5.51
N GLU A 23 -17.31 3.09 -5.70
CA GLU A 23 -18.43 2.98 -6.60
C GLU A 23 -19.65 3.77 -6.06
N PRO A 24 -20.43 4.45 -6.91
CA PRO A 24 -21.64 5.18 -6.48
C PRO A 24 -22.63 4.27 -5.77
N ALA A 25 -23.33 4.83 -4.78
CA ALA A 25 -24.38 4.09 -4.05
C ALA A 25 -25.57 3.66 -4.93
N ALA A 26 -25.79 4.38 -6.04
CA ALA A 26 -26.85 4.09 -7.01
C ALA A 26 -26.47 3.00 -8.03
N ALA A 27 -25.21 2.61 -8.09
CA ALA A 27 -24.80 1.49 -8.94
C ALA A 27 -25.40 0.18 -8.40
N PRO A 28 -25.69 -0.82 -9.25
CA PRO A 28 -26.08 -2.13 -8.77
C PRO A 28 -25.07 -2.61 -7.73
N PRO A 29 -25.52 -3.13 -6.59
CA PRO A 29 -24.60 -3.53 -5.54
C PRO A 29 -23.65 -4.59 -6.07
N SER A 30 -22.36 -4.26 -6.12
CA SER A 30 -21.33 -5.24 -6.43
C SER A 30 -21.33 -6.32 -5.34
N PRO A 31 -21.33 -7.62 -5.70
CA PRO A 31 -21.20 -8.69 -4.71
C PRO A 31 -19.87 -8.63 -3.96
N ASN A 32 -18.93 -7.86 -4.46
CA ASN A 32 -17.61 -7.67 -3.86
C ASN A 32 -17.15 -6.21 -4.04
N PRO A 33 -17.71 -5.26 -3.26
CA PRO A 33 -17.33 -3.86 -3.38
C PRO A 33 -15.85 -3.67 -3.05
N LEU A 34 -15.12 -3.02 -3.96
CA LEU A 34 -13.66 -2.90 -3.85
C LEU A 34 -13.26 -1.89 -2.78
N TRP A 35 -13.98 -0.77 -2.67
CA TRP A 35 -13.59 0.32 -1.79
C TRP A 35 -13.50 -0.05 -0.31
N PRO A 36 -14.48 -0.72 0.31
CA PRO A 36 -14.38 -1.14 1.71
C PRO A 36 -13.16 -2.00 1.99
N ARG A 37 -12.79 -2.87 1.03
CA ARG A 37 -11.59 -3.69 1.13
C ARG A 37 -10.31 -2.86 1.01
N GLN A 38 -10.26 -1.91 0.08
CA GLN A 38 -9.13 -1.02 -0.13
C GLN A 38 -8.89 -0.13 1.09
N LEU A 39 -9.97 0.42 1.66
CA LEU A 39 -9.91 1.20 2.89
C LEU A 39 -9.43 0.37 4.08
N LEU A 40 -9.95 -0.86 4.24
CA LEU A 40 -9.50 -1.78 5.27
C LEU A 40 -7.99 -2.08 5.15
N LEU A 41 -7.51 -2.35 3.93
CA LEU A 41 -6.08 -2.62 3.69
C LEU A 41 -5.21 -1.38 3.99
N SER A 42 -5.68 -0.19 3.65
CA SER A 42 -4.98 1.07 3.96
C SER A 42 -4.89 1.33 5.46
N ARG A 43 -5.99 1.12 6.20
CA ARG A 43 -6.02 1.24 7.66
C ARG A 43 -5.14 0.18 8.34
N ALA A 44 -5.22 -1.04 7.87
CA ALA A 44 -4.38 -2.13 8.37
C ALA A 44 -2.90 -1.85 8.15
N PHE A 45 -2.52 -1.33 6.97
CA PHE A 45 -1.14 -0.96 6.68
C PHE A 45 -0.67 0.21 7.57
N ALA A 46 -1.49 1.26 7.74
CA ALA A 46 -1.19 2.38 8.62
C ALA A 46 -0.85 1.90 10.05
N SER A 47 -1.67 1.02 10.60
CA SER A 47 -1.48 0.47 11.94
C SER A 47 -0.27 -0.47 12.04
N GLN A 48 -0.08 -1.37 11.08
CA GLN A 48 1.03 -2.34 11.10
C GLN A 48 2.40 -1.69 10.88
N ALA A 49 2.48 -0.74 9.94
CA ALA A 49 3.71 -0.02 9.63
C ALA A 49 3.94 1.19 10.56
N ALA A 50 2.94 1.52 11.40
CA ALA A 50 2.92 2.70 12.27
C ALA A 50 3.25 3.99 11.48
N CYS A 51 2.54 4.23 10.38
CA CYS A 51 2.75 5.38 9.50
C CYS A 51 1.43 6.04 9.14
N TYR A 52 1.48 7.29 8.70
CA TYR A 52 0.32 7.93 8.08
C TYR A 52 0.06 7.29 6.71
N VAL A 53 -1.22 7.11 6.36
CA VAL A 53 -1.61 6.68 5.01
C VAL A 53 -2.55 7.71 4.41
N ILE A 54 -2.19 8.21 3.23
CA ILE A 54 -3.04 9.03 2.39
C ILE A 54 -3.68 8.08 1.37
N ALA A 55 -4.91 7.64 1.66
CA ALA A 55 -5.66 6.78 0.77
C ALA A 55 -6.41 7.65 -0.25
N VAL A 56 -5.87 7.72 -1.45
CA VAL A 56 -6.43 8.53 -2.54
C VAL A 56 -7.41 7.67 -3.33
N GLY A 57 -8.68 8.06 -3.34
CA GLY A 57 -9.70 7.47 -4.19
C GLY A 57 -9.81 8.25 -5.50
N GLY A 58 -9.67 7.57 -6.63
CA GLY A 58 -9.86 8.19 -7.94
C GLY A 58 -11.30 8.64 -8.16
N VAL A 59 -11.49 9.79 -8.81
CA VAL A 59 -12.78 10.25 -9.30
C VAL A 59 -12.85 9.97 -10.80
N ARG A 60 -13.91 9.34 -11.24
CA ARG A 60 -14.21 9.09 -12.64
C ARG A 60 -15.72 9.10 -12.82
N LEU A 61 -16.25 10.16 -13.38
CA LEU A 61 -17.66 10.29 -13.63
C LEU A 61 -17.94 10.02 -15.12
N HIS A 62 -19.15 9.55 -15.39
CA HIS A 62 -19.60 9.34 -16.77
C HIS A 62 -19.62 10.64 -17.58
N SER A 63 -19.91 11.76 -16.92
CA SER A 63 -19.84 13.11 -17.51
C SER A 63 -18.44 13.46 -18.04
N ASP A 64 -17.40 12.97 -17.41
CA ASP A 64 -16.01 13.31 -17.74
C ASP A 64 -15.45 12.43 -18.88
N THR A 65 -16.22 11.40 -19.25
CA THR A 65 -15.83 10.51 -20.33
C THR A 65 -16.20 11.11 -21.68
N PRO A 66 -15.26 11.25 -22.64
CA PRO A 66 -15.55 11.70 -23.99
C PRO A 66 -16.63 10.81 -24.64
N ASP A 67 -17.55 11.40 -25.41
CA ASP A 67 -18.72 10.72 -25.98
C ASP A 67 -18.37 9.43 -26.70
N ARG A 68 -17.27 9.40 -27.45
CA ARG A 68 -16.79 8.22 -28.18
C ARG A 68 -16.44 7.01 -27.29
N TYR A 69 -16.30 7.22 -25.98
CA TYR A 69 -15.91 6.17 -25.02
C TYR A 69 -16.97 5.93 -23.94
N LYS A 70 -18.09 6.65 -23.97
CA LYS A 70 -19.15 6.54 -22.94
C LYS A 70 -19.70 5.12 -22.82
N GLU A 71 -19.86 4.42 -23.94
CA GLU A 71 -20.35 3.04 -23.94
C GLU A 71 -19.36 2.05 -23.28
N LEU A 72 -18.07 2.39 -23.26
CA LEU A 72 -17.02 1.59 -22.63
C LEU A 72 -16.85 1.92 -21.13
N SER A 73 -17.36 3.07 -20.68
CA SER A 73 -17.27 3.54 -19.31
C SER A 73 -18.41 2.96 -18.48
N THR A 74 -18.26 1.71 -18.07
CA THR A 74 -19.30 0.97 -17.34
C THR A 74 -19.32 1.25 -15.83
N PHE A 75 -18.27 1.87 -15.30
CA PHE A 75 -18.12 2.11 -13.86
C PHE A 75 -17.75 3.56 -13.57
N GLU A 76 -18.44 4.16 -12.61
CA GLU A 76 -18.07 5.42 -12.01
C GLU A 76 -17.36 5.22 -10.70
N HIS A 77 -16.56 6.20 -10.30
CA HIS A 77 -15.92 6.25 -9.00
C HIS A 77 -16.05 7.65 -8.42
N THR A 78 -16.49 7.74 -7.17
CA THR A 78 -16.80 9.02 -6.49
C THR A 78 -15.68 9.53 -5.60
N GLY A 79 -14.53 8.84 -5.53
CA GLY A 79 -13.42 9.25 -4.69
C GLY A 79 -13.43 8.54 -3.34
N ASP A 80 -13.90 9.21 -2.30
CA ASP A 80 -13.84 8.82 -0.89
C ASP A 80 -12.40 8.83 -0.31
N SER A 81 -11.54 9.71 -0.81
CA SER A 81 -10.19 9.89 -0.27
C SER A 81 -10.20 10.12 1.23
N THR A 82 -9.22 9.56 1.93
CA THR A 82 -9.07 9.68 3.38
C THR A 82 -7.61 9.85 3.79
N ILE A 83 -7.38 10.49 4.93
CA ILE A 83 -6.08 10.50 5.62
C ILE A 83 -6.23 9.68 6.89
N ILE A 84 -5.30 8.77 7.11
CA ILE A 84 -5.31 7.77 8.18
C ILE A 84 -4.07 7.97 9.05
N ASP A 85 -4.24 7.95 10.37
CA ASP A 85 -3.16 8.11 11.34
C ASP A 85 -2.38 6.79 11.56
N PRO A 86 -1.21 6.81 12.26
CA PRO A 86 -0.42 5.62 12.53
C PRO A 86 -1.09 4.54 13.39
N ARG A 87 -2.29 4.80 13.94
CA ARG A 87 -3.08 3.81 14.67
C ARG A 87 -4.14 3.14 13.78
N GLY A 88 -4.27 3.61 12.51
CA GLY A 88 -5.28 3.15 11.58
C GLY A 88 -6.61 3.90 11.66
N GLU A 89 -6.66 5.03 12.39
CA GLU A 89 -7.86 5.86 12.50
C GLU A 89 -7.93 6.89 11.37
N ILE A 90 -9.13 7.11 10.83
CA ILE A 90 -9.37 8.14 9.82
C ILE A 90 -9.39 9.50 10.51
N ILE A 91 -8.48 10.39 10.15
CA ILE A 91 -8.35 11.73 10.73
C ILE A 91 -8.82 12.84 9.78
N ALA A 92 -9.02 12.55 8.50
CA ALA A 92 -9.68 13.44 7.55
C ALA A 92 -10.39 12.63 6.45
N GLY A 93 -11.51 13.12 5.97
CA GLY A 93 -12.36 12.45 5.00
C GLY A 93 -13.42 11.54 5.65
N PRO A 94 -14.16 10.74 4.87
CA PRO A 94 -14.02 10.58 3.41
C PRO A 94 -14.47 11.82 2.64
N ALA A 95 -13.76 12.14 1.56
CA ALA A 95 -14.12 13.21 0.64
C ALA A 95 -14.60 12.64 -0.70
N GLN A 96 -15.81 13.03 -1.11
CA GLN A 96 -16.38 12.65 -2.39
C GLN A 96 -16.12 13.74 -3.44
N GLY A 97 -15.93 13.31 -4.68
CA GLY A 97 -15.63 14.20 -5.80
C GLY A 97 -14.24 14.83 -5.67
N GLU A 98 -14.05 15.93 -6.37
CA GLU A 98 -12.83 16.74 -6.30
C GLU A 98 -12.79 17.51 -5.00
N ALA A 99 -11.79 17.22 -4.16
CA ALA A 99 -11.63 17.87 -2.87
C ALA A 99 -10.18 17.92 -2.42
N ILE A 100 -9.88 18.89 -1.55
CA ILE A 100 -8.61 18.97 -0.85
C ILE A 100 -8.83 18.53 0.60
N LEU A 101 -8.12 17.49 1.03
CA LEU A 101 -8.08 17.04 2.41
C LEU A 101 -6.82 17.54 3.09
N ILE A 102 -6.99 18.06 4.30
CA ILE A 102 -5.89 18.52 5.15
C ILE A 102 -6.04 17.85 6.52
N ALA A 103 -4.92 17.35 7.04
CA ALA A 103 -4.81 16.83 8.39
C ALA A 103 -3.45 17.21 8.97
N GLU A 104 -3.40 17.40 10.29
CA GLU A 104 -2.14 17.59 11.00
C GLU A 104 -1.52 16.23 11.32
N GLY A 105 -0.23 16.11 11.08
CA GLY A 105 0.56 14.93 11.41
C GLY A 105 1.80 15.29 12.22
N SER A 106 2.26 14.38 13.07
CA SER A 106 3.49 14.57 13.81
C SER A 106 4.38 13.33 13.76
N ARG A 107 5.68 13.56 13.71
CA ARG A 107 6.67 12.48 13.87
C ARG A 107 6.54 11.77 15.21
N GLN A 108 6.15 12.49 16.25
CA GLN A 108 5.96 11.92 17.58
C GLN A 108 4.85 10.87 17.60
N ALA A 109 3.74 11.10 16.88
CA ALA A 109 2.67 10.11 16.75
C ALA A 109 3.17 8.82 16.06
N VAL A 110 4.00 8.95 15.00
CA VAL A 110 4.63 7.79 14.34
C VAL A 110 5.53 7.03 15.32
N LEU A 111 6.39 7.73 16.06
CA LEU A 111 7.29 7.10 17.03
C LEU A 111 6.53 6.42 18.18
N ALA A 112 5.48 7.05 18.68
CA ALA A 112 4.62 6.47 19.71
C ALA A 112 3.92 5.21 19.23
N ALA A 113 3.40 5.19 18.02
CA ALA A 113 2.79 4.01 17.42
C ALA A 113 3.80 2.87 17.21
N LYS A 114 5.01 3.20 16.71
CA LYS A 114 6.10 2.21 16.56
C LYS A 114 6.56 1.63 17.91
N ALA A 115 6.53 2.41 18.97
CA ALA A 115 6.86 1.91 20.31
C ALA A 115 5.87 0.85 20.81
N VAL A 116 4.62 0.90 20.34
CA VAL A 116 3.58 -0.09 20.68
C VAL A 116 3.65 -1.31 19.77
N SER A 117 3.78 -1.10 18.46
CA SER A 117 3.80 -2.19 17.48
C SER A 117 4.63 -1.77 16.26
N ASP A 118 5.71 -2.48 16.00
CA ASP A 118 6.58 -2.24 14.85
C ASP A 118 6.96 -3.57 14.19
N ILE A 119 6.30 -3.87 13.06
CA ILE A 119 6.56 -5.11 12.31
C ILE A 119 7.94 -5.16 11.66
N GLY A 120 8.55 -4.00 11.40
CA GLY A 120 9.90 -3.88 10.86
C GLY A 120 10.98 -3.75 11.94
N GLY A 121 10.59 -3.56 13.19
CA GLY A 121 11.47 -3.35 14.34
C GLY A 121 11.39 -4.48 15.35
N HIS A 122 10.94 -4.18 16.60
CA HIS A 122 11.00 -5.10 17.72
C HIS A 122 10.07 -6.32 17.59
N TYR A 123 9.08 -6.32 16.71
CA TYR A 123 8.27 -7.50 16.35
C TYR A 123 8.85 -8.30 15.19
N SER A 124 9.90 -7.82 14.53
CA SER A 124 10.57 -8.60 13.49
C SER A 124 11.33 -9.79 14.08
N ARG A 125 11.39 -10.87 13.31
CA ARG A 125 12.11 -12.11 13.70
C ARG A 125 13.11 -12.44 12.59
N PRO A 126 14.20 -11.66 12.44
CA PRO A 126 15.21 -11.88 11.41
C PRO A 126 16.01 -13.18 11.63
N ASP A 127 15.91 -13.77 12.82
CA ASP A 127 16.41 -15.09 13.15
C ASP A 127 15.62 -16.22 12.48
N LEU A 128 14.31 -15.98 12.18
CA LEU A 128 13.42 -16.97 11.56
C LEU A 128 13.08 -16.63 10.12
N LEU A 129 12.90 -15.35 9.81
CA LEU A 129 12.40 -14.89 8.51
C LEU A 129 13.27 -13.76 7.98
N ARG A 130 13.73 -13.91 6.74
CA ARG A 130 14.48 -12.87 6.02
C ARG A 130 13.81 -12.62 4.69
N LEU A 131 13.59 -11.34 4.37
CA LEU A 131 13.13 -10.92 3.06
C LEU A 131 14.34 -10.45 2.24
N ILE A 132 14.55 -11.07 1.09
CA ILE A 132 15.57 -10.65 0.14
C ILE A 132 14.92 -9.72 -0.88
N VAL A 133 15.47 -8.53 -1.05
CA VAL A 133 15.01 -7.53 -2.01
C VAL A 133 16.09 -7.37 -3.06
N ASP A 134 15.78 -7.72 -4.29
CA ASP A 134 16.66 -7.42 -5.43
C ASP A 134 16.47 -5.95 -5.83
N ARG A 135 17.54 -5.17 -5.71
CA ARG A 135 17.59 -3.74 -6.07
C ARG A 135 18.32 -3.47 -7.37
N ASN A 136 18.74 -4.53 -8.05
CA ASN A 136 19.39 -4.35 -9.34
C ASN A 136 18.39 -3.76 -10.36
N PRO A 137 18.86 -2.86 -11.24
CA PRO A 137 18.02 -2.36 -12.32
C PRO A 137 17.54 -3.52 -13.18
N GLN A 138 16.23 -3.69 -13.29
CA GLN A 138 15.64 -4.69 -14.17
C GLN A 138 15.56 -4.10 -15.58
N PRO A 139 16.25 -4.67 -16.59
CA PRO A 139 16.16 -4.18 -17.94
C PRO A 139 14.74 -4.33 -18.48
N ARG A 140 14.23 -3.31 -19.16
CA ARG A 140 12.89 -3.37 -19.81
C ARG A 140 12.83 -4.41 -20.92
N ILE A 141 13.97 -4.69 -21.52
CA ILE A 141 14.14 -5.71 -22.56
C ILE A 141 15.26 -6.61 -22.07
N ALA A 142 14.95 -7.84 -21.73
CA ALA A 142 15.93 -8.88 -21.50
C ALA A 142 16.05 -9.67 -22.81
N GLU A 143 17.22 -9.60 -23.43
CA GLU A 143 17.56 -10.58 -24.45
C GLU A 143 17.69 -11.94 -23.76
N ARG A 144 16.94 -12.92 -24.22
CA ARG A 144 17.04 -14.30 -23.75
C ARG A 144 18.32 -14.91 -24.35
N GLY A 145 19.48 -14.48 -23.88
CA GLY A 145 20.68 -15.28 -23.94
C GLY A 145 20.54 -16.43 -22.94
N ILE A 146 21.16 -17.56 -23.23
CA ILE A 146 21.27 -18.71 -22.34
C ILE A 146 21.54 -18.20 -20.95
N ALA A 147 20.60 -18.40 -20.02
CA ALA A 147 20.76 -18.00 -18.64
C ALA A 147 22.08 -18.60 -18.12
N PRO A 148 23.01 -17.81 -17.57
CA PRO A 148 24.07 -18.42 -16.80
C PRO A 148 23.41 -19.20 -15.67
N ASP A 149 23.80 -20.46 -15.50
CA ASP A 149 23.39 -21.27 -14.37
C ASP A 149 23.54 -20.42 -13.11
N MET A 150 22.43 -20.12 -12.45
CA MET A 150 22.47 -19.55 -11.12
C MET A 150 22.98 -20.65 -10.21
N ASP A 151 24.29 -20.76 -10.10
CA ASP A 151 24.92 -21.47 -9.00
C ASP A 151 24.45 -20.76 -7.71
N ILE A 152 23.40 -21.28 -7.13
CA ILE A 152 23.07 -21.02 -5.73
C ILE A 152 24.16 -21.71 -4.95
N GLN A 153 25.27 -21.03 -4.76
CA GLN A 153 26.25 -21.43 -3.77
C GLN A 153 25.54 -21.34 -2.41
N ALA A 154 25.08 -22.49 -1.95
CA ALA A 154 24.72 -22.68 -0.55
C ALA A 154 25.98 -22.33 0.25
N SER A 155 26.02 -21.12 0.83
CA SER A 155 27.03 -20.75 1.78
C SER A 155 26.92 -21.75 2.94
N GLU A 156 27.97 -22.53 3.09
CA GLU A 156 28.16 -23.49 4.19
C GLU A 156 27.81 -22.81 5.51
N VAL A 157 26.75 -23.28 6.14
CA VAL A 157 26.46 -22.99 7.53
C VAL A 157 27.55 -23.73 8.32
N SER A 158 28.61 -23.02 8.70
CA SER A 158 29.58 -23.54 9.63
C SER A 158 28.85 -23.79 10.95
N SER A 159 28.71 -25.08 11.31
CA SER A 159 28.29 -25.51 12.64
C SER A 159 29.23 -24.94 13.67
N PRO A 160 28.74 -24.41 14.81
CA PRO A 160 29.62 -24.16 15.95
C PRO A 160 30.14 -25.49 16.47
N ALA A 161 31.45 -25.58 16.66
CA ALA A 161 32.12 -26.71 17.30
C ALA A 161 31.70 -26.83 18.79
N PRO A 162 31.83 -28.00 19.38
CA PRO A 162 31.33 -28.35 20.71
C PRO A 162 31.98 -27.58 21.87
#